data_773a0379c2555b0e396398e6cd72eced
#
_entry.id   773a0379c2555b0e396398e6cd72eced
#
_cell.length_a   1.000
_cell.length_b   1.000
_cell.length_c   1.000
_cell.angle_alpha   90.00
_cell.angle_beta   90.00
_cell.angle_gamma   90.00
#
_symmetry.space_group_name_H-M   'P 1'
#
loop_
_entity.id
_entity.type
_entity.pdbx_description
1 polymer ?
#
loop_
_entity_poly.entity_id
_entity_poly.type
_entity_poly.pdbx_seq_one_letter_code
_entity_poly.pdbx_strand_id
1 'polypeptide(L)'
;VVNHESYGKGEGTLQETIAIDLVEVAPFKALAVRTGMTPDKSGTRVAWSKLTAQVPLDDVRLADGPSAYVFIPQDQWSKNVDTLWVGLAVREFGDVPDGIETLEVSGGLCVSAHVYGDEAHMWRVYDAIFAWFEQSPDYEMDRREGVLGMETVPFEPLNALTIPYSEIETFNFTMLYPIRKKSS
;
A
#
# COMPACT_ATOMS: atom_id res chain seq x y z
N VAL A 1 40.85 48.34 7.64
CA VAL A 1 40.21 47.52 6.57
C VAL A 1 40.27 46.10 7.05
N VAL A 2 39.17 45.59 7.55
CA VAL A 2 39.04 44.22 7.99
C VAL A 2 38.04 43.51 7.08
N ASN A 3 38.53 42.57 6.31
CA ASN A 3 37.68 41.69 5.47
C ASN A 3 36.92 40.71 6.36
N HIS A 4 35.60 40.79 6.34
CA HIS A 4 34.74 39.77 6.86
C HIS A 4 34.44 38.77 5.74
N GLU A 5 35.13 37.62 5.77
CA GLU A 5 34.73 36.46 5.00
C GLU A 5 33.56 35.79 5.73
N SER A 6 32.38 35.86 5.14
CA SER A 6 31.23 35.10 5.60
C SER A 6 31.35 33.63 5.13
N TYR A 7 31.67 32.75 6.06
CA TYR A 7 31.50 31.30 5.85
C TYR A 7 30.01 31.00 5.80
N GLY A 8 29.50 30.81 4.62
CA GLY A 8 28.22 30.15 4.41
C GLY A 8 28.30 28.69 4.84
N LYS A 9 27.75 28.37 6.01
CA LYS A 9 27.43 27.01 6.38
C LYS A 9 26.35 26.54 5.42
N GLY A 10 26.73 25.75 4.42
CA GLY A 10 25.81 24.90 3.71
C GLY A 10 25.27 23.85 4.67
N GLU A 11 24.08 24.10 5.20
CA GLU A 11 23.30 23.02 5.79
C GLU A 11 22.94 22.07 4.65
N GLY A 12 23.79 21.05 4.46
CA GLY A 12 23.46 19.90 3.66
C GLY A 12 22.28 19.21 4.34
N THR A 13 21.09 19.46 3.85
CA THR A 13 19.90 18.67 4.18
C THR A 13 20.29 17.24 3.83
N LEU A 14 20.47 16.37 4.85
CA LEU A 14 20.61 14.94 4.65
C LEU A 14 19.35 14.49 3.94
N GLN A 15 19.48 14.23 2.63
CA GLN A 15 18.37 13.72 1.84
C GLN A 15 18.09 12.31 2.35
N GLU A 16 16.91 12.12 2.95
CA GLU A 16 16.48 10.82 3.45
C GLU A 16 16.52 9.80 2.31
N THR A 17 17.30 8.75 2.49
CA THR A 17 17.35 7.65 1.52
C THR A 17 16.20 6.69 1.81
N ILE A 18 15.26 6.59 0.86
CA ILE A 18 14.13 5.67 0.95
C ILE A 18 14.57 4.34 0.35
N ALA A 19 14.50 3.28 1.16
CA ALA A 19 14.82 1.92 0.73
C ALA A 19 13.69 1.37 -0.16
N ILE A 20 14.07 0.89 -1.34
CA ILE A 20 13.17 0.21 -2.27
C ILE A 20 13.76 -1.17 -2.57
N ASP A 21 12.96 -2.20 -2.30
CA ASP A 21 13.39 -3.59 -2.39
C ASP A 21 12.57 -4.35 -3.43
N LEU A 22 13.14 -5.45 -3.95
CA LEU A 22 12.43 -6.44 -4.74
C LEU A 22 12.09 -7.63 -3.85
N VAL A 23 10.82 -8.02 -3.83
CA VAL A 23 10.28 -9.04 -2.95
C VAL A 23 9.41 -10.02 -3.74
N GLU A 24 9.62 -11.31 -3.54
CA GLU A 24 8.69 -12.34 -4.02
C GLU A 24 7.52 -12.48 -3.04
N VAL A 25 6.30 -12.35 -3.57
CA VAL A 25 5.06 -12.55 -2.83
C VAL A 25 4.45 -13.88 -3.25
N ALA A 26 4.18 -14.77 -2.28
CA ALA A 26 3.50 -16.03 -2.56
C ALA A 26 2.02 -15.76 -2.92
N PRO A 27 1.41 -16.57 -3.80
CA PRO A 27 -0.02 -16.49 -4.08
C PRO A 27 -0.84 -16.65 -2.79
N PHE A 28 -1.93 -15.90 -2.67
CA PHE A 28 -2.84 -16.03 -1.53
C PHE A 28 -4.27 -15.64 -1.89
N LYS A 29 -5.19 -15.97 -1.00
CA LYS A 29 -6.61 -15.66 -1.10
C LYS A 29 -6.96 -14.54 -0.12
N ALA A 30 -7.91 -13.69 -0.46
CA ALA A 30 -8.42 -12.66 0.42
C ALA A 30 -9.94 -12.57 0.36
N LEU A 31 -10.55 -12.25 1.48
CA LEU A 31 -11.93 -11.77 1.56
C LEU A 31 -11.86 -10.25 1.66
N ALA A 32 -12.66 -9.55 0.86
CA ALA A 32 -12.52 -8.12 0.71
C ALA A 32 -13.86 -7.40 0.51
N VAL A 33 -13.86 -6.12 0.81
CA VAL A 33 -14.96 -5.20 0.51
C VAL A 33 -14.46 -4.14 -0.47
N ARG A 34 -15.17 -3.98 -1.58
CA ARG A 34 -14.91 -2.95 -2.57
C ARG A 34 -15.36 -1.59 -2.05
N THR A 35 -14.57 -0.56 -2.33
CA THR A 35 -14.92 0.83 -2.03
C THR A 35 -14.42 1.76 -3.12
N GLY A 36 -15.05 2.93 -3.24
CA GLY A 36 -14.55 4.02 -4.07
C GLY A 36 -13.55 4.90 -3.34
N MET A 37 -12.77 5.64 -4.10
CA MET A 37 -11.97 6.73 -3.57
C MET A 37 -12.86 7.93 -3.29
N THR A 38 -12.82 8.42 -2.06
CA THR A 38 -13.52 9.63 -1.63
C THR A 38 -12.53 10.75 -1.33
N PRO A 39 -12.91 12.05 -1.51
CA PRO A 39 -12.00 13.17 -1.23
C PRO A 39 -11.47 13.19 0.21
N ASP A 40 -12.30 12.77 1.18
CA ASP A 40 -11.94 12.67 2.60
C ASP A 40 -11.26 11.34 2.96
N LYS A 41 -11.08 10.45 1.97
CA LYS A 41 -10.47 9.11 2.12
C LYS A 41 -11.19 8.22 3.15
N SER A 42 -12.46 8.44 3.40
CA SER A 42 -13.27 7.65 4.34
C SER A 42 -13.65 6.27 3.81
N GLY A 43 -13.55 6.04 2.49
CA GLY A 43 -13.98 4.81 1.84
C GLY A 43 -13.32 3.56 2.41
N THR A 44 -12.01 3.57 2.64
CA THR A 44 -11.28 2.43 3.21
C THR A 44 -11.72 2.11 4.64
N ARG A 45 -12.01 3.12 5.44
CA ARG A 45 -12.52 2.94 6.80
C ARG A 45 -13.92 2.35 6.82
N VAL A 46 -14.80 2.81 5.93
CA VAL A 46 -16.15 2.24 5.78
C VAL A 46 -16.07 0.79 5.31
N ALA A 47 -15.20 0.50 4.34
CA ALA A 47 -14.98 -0.86 3.86
C ALA A 47 -14.44 -1.77 4.96
N TRP A 48 -13.48 -1.31 5.74
CA TRP A 48 -12.96 -2.05 6.90
C TRP A 48 -14.05 -2.39 7.91
N SER A 49 -14.90 -1.43 8.24
CA SER A 49 -16.02 -1.64 9.17
C SER A 49 -17.01 -2.70 8.65
N LYS A 50 -17.33 -2.67 7.36
CA LYS A 50 -18.18 -3.67 6.72
C LYS A 50 -17.55 -5.05 6.70
N LEU A 51 -16.26 -5.11 6.38
CA LEU A 51 -15.50 -6.36 6.33
C LEU A 51 -15.47 -7.04 7.69
N THR A 52 -15.08 -6.32 8.73
CA THR A 52 -14.91 -6.88 10.08
C THR A 52 -16.24 -7.20 10.76
N ALA A 53 -17.35 -6.60 10.34
CA ALA A 53 -18.69 -6.99 10.78
C ALA A 53 -19.08 -8.40 10.30
N GLN A 54 -18.55 -8.84 9.16
CA GLN A 54 -18.85 -10.14 8.54
C GLN A 54 -17.73 -11.17 8.73
N VAL A 55 -16.50 -10.69 8.79
CA VAL A 55 -15.29 -11.51 8.97
C VAL A 55 -14.54 -10.96 10.19
N PRO A 56 -14.89 -11.41 11.41
CA PRO A 56 -14.25 -10.93 12.62
C PRO A 56 -12.77 -11.35 12.68
N LEU A 57 -11.96 -10.60 13.44
CA LEU A 57 -10.50 -10.80 13.48
C LEU A 57 -10.05 -12.10 14.18
N ASP A 58 -10.97 -12.83 14.79
CA ASP A 58 -10.76 -14.17 15.34
C ASP A 58 -11.29 -15.30 14.40
N ASP A 59 -11.70 -14.96 13.18
CA ASP A 59 -12.17 -15.95 12.20
C ASP A 59 -11.06 -16.96 11.90
N VAL A 60 -11.40 -18.23 11.99
CA VAL A 60 -10.45 -19.36 11.82
C VAL A 60 -9.84 -19.44 10.42
N ARG A 61 -10.46 -18.81 9.43
CA ARG A 61 -9.96 -18.77 8.06
C ARG A 61 -8.80 -17.80 7.87
N LEU A 62 -8.62 -16.83 8.78
CA LEU A 62 -7.58 -15.81 8.63
C LEU A 62 -6.20 -16.45 8.57
N ALA A 63 -5.39 -16.00 7.62
CA ALA A 63 -3.99 -16.34 7.53
C ALA A 63 -3.21 -15.71 8.69
N ASP A 64 -2.05 -16.26 9.01
CA ASP A 64 -1.21 -15.75 10.07
C ASP A 64 -0.67 -14.35 9.73
N GLY A 65 -0.66 -13.50 10.73
CA GLY A 65 -0.16 -12.13 10.64
C GLY A 65 -1.26 -11.08 10.83
N PRO A 66 -1.07 -10.13 11.75
CA PRO A 66 -2.07 -9.11 12.09
C PRO A 66 -2.00 -7.93 11.12
N SER A 67 -2.42 -8.11 9.87
CA SER A 67 -2.43 -7.05 8.87
C SER A 67 -3.68 -7.08 8.01
N ALA A 68 -4.19 -5.89 7.70
CA ALA A 68 -5.14 -5.69 6.63
C ALA A 68 -4.41 -5.42 5.31
N TYR A 69 -5.12 -5.60 4.22
CA TYR A 69 -4.65 -5.24 2.88
C TYR A 69 -5.55 -4.18 2.28
N VAL A 70 -4.94 -3.23 1.59
CA VAL A 70 -5.61 -2.38 0.62
C VAL A 70 -5.13 -2.84 -0.76
N PHE A 71 -6.05 -3.27 -1.60
CA PHE A 71 -5.75 -3.72 -2.96
C PHE A 71 -6.11 -2.63 -3.95
N ILE A 72 -5.19 -2.35 -4.87
CA ILE A 72 -5.30 -1.26 -5.84
C ILE A 72 -5.12 -1.83 -7.25
N PRO A 73 -6.11 -1.67 -8.15
CA PRO A 73 -5.94 -2.08 -9.54
C PRO A 73 -4.79 -1.31 -10.19
N GLN A 74 -3.74 -2.01 -10.61
CA GLN A 74 -2.54 -1.36 -11.16
C GLN A 74 -2.76 -0.73 -12.54
N ASP A 75 -3.72 -1.20 -13.30
CA ASP A 75 -4.12 -0.59 -14.56
C ASP A 75 -4.72 0.82 -14.38
N GLN A 76 -5.21 1.16 -13.19
CA GLN A 76 -5.74 2.48 -12.85
C GLN A 76 -4.63 3.51 -12.52
N TRP A 77 -3.42 3.10 -12.22
CA TRP A 77 -2.30 4.03 -11.95
C TRP A 77 -1.94 4.95 -13.13
N SER A 78 -2.30 4.56 -14.34
CA SER A 78 -2.11 5.41 -15.54
C SER A 78 -3.24 6.42 -15.76
N LYS A 79 -4.29 6.35 -14.94
CA LYS A 79 -5.49 7.17 -14.96
C LYS A 79 -5.73 7.71 -13.55
N ASN A 80 -6.97 7.74 -13.11
CA ASN A 80 -7.30 8.01 -11.70
C ASN A 80 -7.73 6.69 -11.04
N VAL A 81 -7.12 6.38 -9.89
CA VAL A 81 -7.57 5.27 -9.06
C VAL A 81 -8.91 5.65 -8.45
N ASP A 82 -9.97 4.95 -8.83
CA ASP A 82 -11.34 5.19 -8.37
C ASP A 82 -11.90 4.05 -7.52
N THR A 83 -11.32 2.86 -7.63
CA THR A 83 -11.77 1.65 -6.96
C THR A 83 -10.65 1.02 -6.16
N LEU A 84 -10.98 0.64 -4.92
CA LEU A 84 -10.08 -0.08 -4.02
C LEU A 84 -10.83 -1.26 -3.39
N TRP A 85 -10.09 -2.22 -2.86
CA TRP A 85 -10.61 -3.22 -1.93
C TRP A 85 -9.86 -3.14 -0.62
N VAL A 86 -10.59 -3.30 0.48
CA VAL A 86 -9.99 -3.54 1.80
C VAL A 86 -10.24 -5.00 2.14
N GLY A 87 -9.20 -5.73 2.48
CA GLY A 87 -9.28 -7.17 2.63
C GLY A 87 -8.45 -7.75 3.76
N LEU A 88 -8.73 -9.03 4.01
CA LEU A 88 -8.00 -9.88 4.93
C LEU A 88 -7.56 -11.14 4.19
N ALA A 89 -6.31 -11.52 4.34
CA ALA A 89 -5.80 -12.77 3.78
C ALA A 89 -6.42 -13.98 4.50
N VAL A 90 -6.85 -14.96 3.74
CA VAL A 90 -7.47 -16.19 4.26
C VAL A 90 -6.80 -17.42 3.69
N ARG A 91 -6.84 -18.52 4.43
CA ARG A 91 -6.37 -19.83 3.95
C ARG A 91 -7.32 -20.44 2.95
N GLU A 92 -8.61 -20.20 3.13
CA GLU A 92 -9.70 -20.67 2.27
C GLU A 92 -10.84 -19.64 2.29
N PHE A 93 -11.67 -19.64 1.25
CA PHE A 93 -12.81 -18.73 1.20
C PHE A 93 -13.94 -19.18 2.13
N GLY A 94 -14.21 -20.48 2.18
CA GLY A 94 -15.36 -21.01 2.94
C GLY A 94 -16.68 -20.38 2.51
N ASP A 95 -17.59 -20.22 3.45
CA ASP A 95 -18.84 -19.50 3.24
C ASP A 95 -18.55 -18.00 3.16
N VAL A 96 -18.95 -17.38 2.07
CA VAL A 96 -18.72 -15.96 1.81
C VAL A 96 -20.01 -15.18 2.08
N PRO A 97 -20.02 -14.29 3.10
CA PRO A 97 -21.20 -13.48 3.40
C PRO A 97 -21.55 -12.51 2.27
N ASP A 98 -22.80 -12.09 2.22
CA ASP A 98 -23.26 -11.09 1.27
C ASP A 98 -22.48 -9.78 1.43
N GLY A 99 -22.08 -9.18 0.31
CA GLY A 99 -21.30 -7.94 0.29
C GLY A 99 -19.79 -8.14 0.45
N ILE A 100 -19.33 -9.36 0.66
CA ILE A 100 -17.91 -9.74 0.66
C ILE A 100 -17.54 -10.33 -0.70
N GLU A 101 -16.43 -9.86 -1.25
CA GLU A 101 -15.85 -10.39 -2.49
C GLU A 101 -14.66 -11.28 -2.19
N THR A 102 -14.43 -12.25 -3.07
CA THR A 102 -13.25 -13.12 -3.02
C THR A 102 -12.21 -12.60 -4.00
N LEU A 103 -10.97 -12.51 -3.55
CA LEU A 103 -9.82 -12.15 -4.38
C LEU A 103 -8.79 -13.28 -4.36
N GLU A 104 -8.35 -13.69 -5.55
CA GLU A 104 -7.19 -14.55 -5.73
C GLU A 104 -6.00 -13.67 -6.14
N VAL A 105 -5.04 -13.54 -5.25
CA VAL A 105 -3.81 -12.77 -5.51
C VAL A 105 -2.75 -13.72 -6.05
N SER A 106 -2.35 -13.52 -7.29
CA SER A 106 -1.44 -14.43 -7.98
C SER A 106 -0.01 -14.41 -7.44
N GLY A 107 0.35 -13.38 -6.68
CA GLY A 107 1.72 -13.22 -6.20
C GLY A 107 2.72 -12.88 -7.31
N GLY A 108 3.98 -13.16 -7.05
CA GLY A 108 5.09 -12.89 -7.97
C GLY A 108 6.01 -11.79 -7.47
N LEU A 109 6.88 -11.32 -8.34
CA LEU A 109 7.86 -10.29 -7.99
C LEU A 109 7.18 -8.93 -7.85
N CYS A 110 7.43 -8.29 -6.72
CA CYS A 110 6.94 -6.94 -6.40
C CYS A 110 8.10 -6.01 -6.08
N VAL A 111 7.93 -4.73 -6.41
CA VAL A 111 8.71 -3.68 -5.77
C VAL A 111 8.04 -3.34 -4.44
N SER A 112 8.85 -3.14 -3.41
CA SER A 112 8.40 -2.89 -2.05
C SER A 112 9.04 -1.64 -1.47
N ALA A 113 8.24 -0.85 -0.75
CA ALA A 113 8.72 0.25 0.08
C ALA A 113 7.89 0.32 1.37
N HIS A 114 8.54 0.64 2.48
CA HIS A 114 7.89 0.79 3.77
C HIS A 114 7.69 2.27 4.09
N VAL A 115 6.46 2.62 4.46
CA VAL A 115 6.11 3.94 4.98
C VAL A 115 6.05 3.87 6.50
N TYR A 116 6.85 4.69 7.16
CA TYR A 116 6.77 4.93 8.60
C TYR A 116 7.10 6.39 8.89
N GLY A 117 6.08 7.20 9.07
CA GLY A 117 6.24 8.63 9.29
C GLY A 117 4.97 9.43 9.07
N ASP A 118 5.12 10.73 8.99
CA ASP A 118 4.02 11.65 8.73
C ASP A 118 3.54 11.63 7.27
N GLU A 119 2.52 12.39 6.96
CA GLU A 119 1.97 12.47 5.61
C GLU A 119 3.00 12.96 4.57
N ALA A 120 3.86 13.91 4.93
CA ALA A 120 4.91 14.39 4.04
C ALA A 120 5.92 13.30 3.71
N HIS A 121 6.29 12.48 4.71
CA HIS A 121 7.13 11.30 4.50
C HIS A 121 6.44 10.27 3.59
N MET A 122 5.17 10.00 3.83
CA MET A 122 4.38 9.08 2.98
C MET A 122 4.44 9.50 1.51
N TRP A 123 4.22 10.77 1.21
CA TRP A 123 4.30 11.27 -0.17
C TRP A 123 5.70 11.14 -0.77
N ARG A 124 6.76 11.35 0.01
CA ARG A 124 8.14 11.12 -0.45
C ARG A 124 8.39 9.65 -0.81
N VAL A 125 7.82 8.72 -0.06
CA VAL A 125 7.93 7.29 -0.37
C VAL A 125 7.19 6.95 -1.67
N TYR A 126 5.98 7.48 -1.88
CA TYR A 126 5.27 7.32 -3.15
C TYR A 126 6.08 7.89 -4.33
N ASP A 127 6.61 9.09 -4.19
CA ASP A 127 7.44 9.71 -5.24
C ASP A 127 8.68 8.87 -5.53
N ALA A 128 9.32 8.31 -4.51
CA ALA A 128 10.50 7.45 -4.67
C ALA A 128 10.18 6.15 -5.42
N ILE A 129 9.06 5.49 -5.12
CA ILE A 129 8.69 4.25 -5.79
C ILE A 129 8.30 4.49 -7.26
N PHE A 130 7.62 5.60 -7.56
CA PHE A 130 7.29 5.96 -8.94
C PHE A 130 8.54 6.39 -9.73
N ALA A 131 9.47 7.13 -9.11
CA ALA A 131 10.77 7.45 -9.71
C ALA A 131 11.60 6.18 -9.99
N TRP A 132 11.52 5.18 -9.11
CA TRP A 132 12.16 3.89 -9.35
C TRP A 132 11.61 3.22 -10.62
N PHE A 133 10.30 3.23 -10.85
CA PHE A 133 9.70 2.70 -12.07
C PHE A 133 10.18 3.43 -13.33
N GLU A 134 10.30 4.75 -13.27
CA GLU A 134 10.78 5.56 -14.42
C GLU A 134 12.25 5.27 -14.74
N GLN A 135 13.07 5.03 -13.73
CA GLN A 135 14.51 4.84 -13.84
C GLN A 135 14.94 3.37 -14.05
N SER A 136 14.06 2.41 -13.75
CA SER A 136 14.39 0.99 -13.85
C SER A 136 14.64 0.60 -15.31
N PRO A 137 15.80 0.05 -15.67
CA PRO A 137 16.07 -0.40 -17.02
C PRO A 137 15.35 -1.70 -17.39
N ASP A 138 15.09 -2.54 -16.40
CA ASP A 138 14.66 -3.93 -16.60
C ASP A 138 13.20 -4.18 -16.28
N TYR A 139 12.62 -3.37 -15.42
CA TYR A 139 11.30 -3.61 -14.86
C TYR A 139 10.33 -2.44 -15.07
N GLU A 140 9.06 -2.78 -15.20
CA GLU A 140 7.95 -1.84 -15.22
C GLU A 140 6.82 -2.33 -14.30
N MET A 141 5.93 -1.42 -13.90
CA MET A 141 4.73 -1.78 -13.17
C MET A 141 3.86 -2.70 -14.04
N ASP A 142 3.39 -3.80 -13.49
CA ASP A 142 2.48 -4.70 -14.19
C ASP A 142 1.06 -4.12 -14.20
N ARG A 143 0.71 -3.42 -15.27
CA ARG A 143 -0.60 -2.79 -15.46
C ARG A 143 -1.60 -3.63 -16.24
N ARG A 144 -1.38 -4.94 -16.33
CA ARG A 144 -2.37 -5.82 -16.95
C ARG A 144 -3.65 -5.85 -16.13
N GLU A 145 -4.78 -6.03 -16.79
CA GLU A 145 -6.08 -6.15 -16.14
C GLU A 145 -6.06 -7.28 -15.09
N GLY A 146 -6.63 -7.00 -13.93
CA GLY A 146 -6.71 -7.94 -12.82
C GLY A 146 -5.47 -8.00 -11.91
N VAL A 147 -4.38 -7.32 -12.26
CA VAL A 147 -3.20 -7.23 -11.39
C VAL A 147 -3.44 -6.19 -10.30
N LEU A 148 -3.27 -6.60 -9.06
CA LEU A 148 -3.49 -5.76 -7.89
C LEU A 148 -2.18 -5.38 -7.21
N GLY A 149 -1.96 -4.09 -7.05
CA GLY A 149 -1.02 -3.57 -6.08
C GLY A 149 -1.58 -3.72 -4.67
N MET A 150 -0.71 -3.76 -3.68
CA MET A 150 -1.10 -4.00 -2.30
C MET A 150 -0.43 -3.02 -1.37
N GLU A 151 -1.17 -2.65 -0.32
CA GLU A 151 -0.62 -1.98 0.84
C GLU A 151 -1.00 -2.80 2.07
N THR A 152 -0.01 -3.25 2.83
CA THR A 152 -0.25 -4.00 4.07
C THR A 152 -0.27 -3.06 5.25
N VAL A 153 -1.39 -3.03 5.96
CA VAL A 153 -1.62 -2.14 7.11
C VAL A 153 -1.65 -2.97 8.39
N PRO A 154 -0.65 -2.83 9.30
CA PRO A 154 -0.63 -3.56 10.56
C PRO A 154 -1.74 -3.08 11.49
N PHE A 155 -2.22 -3.96 12.39
CA PHE A 155 -3.21 -3.61 13.40
C PHE A 155 -2.61 -2.94 14.62
N GLU A 156 -1.35 -3.26 14.92
CA GLU A 156 -0.64 -2.78 16.11
C GLU A 156 0.57 -1.90 15.70
N PRO A 157 0.89 -0.89 16.48
CA PRO A 157 0.21 -0.41 17.70
C PRO A 157 -1.10 0.35 17.41
N LEU A 158 -1.38 0.68 16.16
CA LEU A 158 -2.56 1.41 15.72
C LEU A 158 -2.97 0.94 14.33
N ASN A 159 -4.25 0.55 14.19
CA ASN A 159 -4.83 0.24 12.90
C ASN A 159 -5.34 1.52 12.23
N ALA A 160 -4.64 2.00 11.23
CA ALA A 160 -4.98 3.22 10.49
C ALA A 160 -6.35 3.17 9.79
N LEU A 161 -6.89 1.97 9.53
CA LEU A 161 -8.22 1.81 8.93
C LEU A 161 -9.37 2.06 9.92
N THR A 162 -9.08 2.29 11.18
CA THR A 162 -10.08 2.55 12.22
C THR A 162 -10.22 4.03 12.58
N ILE A 163 -9.33 4.88 12.08
CA ILE A 163 -9.31 6.30 12.41
C ILE A 163 -9.48 7.17 11.16
N PRO A 164 -10.05 8.38 11.28
CA PRO A 164 -10.12 9.33 10.17
C PRO A 164 -8.74 9.67 9.62
N TYR A 165 -8.62 9.77 8.31
CA TYR A 165 -7.35 10.09 7.66
C TYR A 165 -6.68 11.34 8.22
N SER A 166 -7.46 12.39 8.49
CA SER A 166 -6.98 13.66 9.04
C SER A 166 -6.43 13.56 10.47
N GLU A 167 -6.69 12.47 11.18
CA GLU A 167 -6.22 12.21 12.54
C GLU A 167 -5.01 11.27 12.59
N ILE A 168 -4.55 10.77 11.43
CA ILE A 168 -3.37 9.92 11.34
C ILE A 168 -2.12 10.78 11.44
N GLU A 169 -1.42 10.71 12.55
CA GLU A 169 -0.15 11.40 12.78
C GLU A 169 1.03 10.61 12.21
N THR A 170 0.98 9.29 12.32
CA THR A 170 2.02 8.39 11.82
C THR A 170 1.42 7.33 10.93
N PHE A 171 1.80 7.36 9.67
CA PHE A 171 1.46 6.31 8.71
C PHE A 171 2.45 5.16 8.85
N ASN A 172 1.93 3.94 8.88
CA ASN A 172 2.73 2.71 8.95
C ASN A 172 2.10 1.66 8.04
N PHE A 173 2.66 1.48 6.88
CA PHE A 173 2.24 0.44 5.94
C PHE A 173 3.36 0.10 4.96
N THR A 174 3.24 -1.05 4.31
CA THR A 174 4.20 -1.51 3.30
C THR A 174 3.52 -1.59 1.94
N MET A 175 4.11 -0.94 0.95
CA MET A 175 3.70 -1.04 -0.45
C MET A 175 4.29 -2.31 -1.07
N LEU A 176 3.48 -3.03 -1.85
CA LEU A 176 3.87 -4.20 -2.63
C LEU A 176 3.23 -4.08 -4.01
N TYR A 177 3.99 -3.62 -4.98
CA TYR A 177 3.48 -3.41 -6.34
C TYR A 177 4.08 -4.42 -7.31
N PRO A 178 3.25 -5.33 -7.87
CA PRO A 178 3.68 -6.29 -8.87
C PRO A 178 4.37 -5.62 -10.06
N ILE A 179 5.47 -6.21 -10.48
CA ILE A 179 6.30 -5.77 -11.59
C ILE A 179 6.46 -6.87 -12.63
N ARG A 180 6.81 -6.48 -13.84
CA ARG A 180 7.21 -7.38 -14.91
C ARG A 180 8.46 -6.87 -15.60
N LYS A 181 9.17 -7.77 -16.28
CA LYS A 181 10.29 -7.36 -17.13
C LYS A 181 9.78 -6.53 -18.32
N LYS A 182 10.51 -5.48 -18.64
CA LYS A 182 10.27 -4.72 -19.86
C LYS A 182 10.49 -5.62 -21.06
N SER A 183 9.64 -5.48 -22.08
CA SER A 183 9.87 -6.12 -23.39
C SER A 183 11.10 -5.51 -24.03
N SER A 184 11.98 -6.36 -24.60
CA SER A 184 13.17 -5.95 -25.33
C SER A 184 12.77 -5.30 -26.64
#